data_9ee390853b43421b3987b3ecf841ef3f
#
_entry.id   9ee390853b43421b3987b3ecf841ef3f
#
_cell.length_a   1.000
_cell.length_b   1.000
_cell.length_c   1.000
_cell.angle_alpha   90.00
_cell.angle_beta   90.00
_cell.angle_gamma   90.00
#
_symmetry.space_group_name_H-M   'P 1'
#
loop_
_entity.id
_entity.type
_entity.pdbx_description
1 polymer ?
#
loop_
_entity_poly.entity_id
_entity_poly.type
_entity_poly.pdbx_seq_one_letter_code
_entity_poly.pdbx_strand_id
1 'polypeptide(L)'
;MTKVCHLSSAHAPNDTRIFHKQCASLAKAGYQVSFVVKAKDAQSVGCTTQKGVQVIQVPVDSSSRFKRMLFGAKAVYQKALEVDADIYEFHDPELLPYGLKLAKKGKKVIFDSHEDYPTQIMEKEWIPTLLRRMISSAYRAYETHVVKQLDAV
;
A
#
# COMPACT_ATOMS: atom_id res chain seq x y z
N MET A 1 6.56 -0.29 22.87
CA MET A 1 7.15 -0.88 21.64
C MET A 1 6.49 -0.20 20.45
N THR A 2 7.28 0.36 19.55
CA THR A 2 6.76 1.06 18.36
C THR A 2 6.09 0.09 17.40
N LYS A 3 4.87 0.41 17.00
CA LYS A 3 4.07 -0.38 16.06
C LYS A 3 4.26 0.13 14.63
N VAL A 4 4.61 -0.74 13.71
CA VAL A 4 4.77 -0.43 12.28
C VAL A 4 3.78 -1.27 11.47
N CYS A 5 3.06 -0.64 10.57
CA CYS A 5 2.10 -1.30 9.69
C CYS A 5 2.46 -1.07 8.23
N HIS A 6 2.83 -2.12 7.53
CA HIS A 6 3.00 -2.11 6.08
C HIS A 6 1.68 -2.39 5.39
N LEU A 7 1.41 -1.69 4.29
CA LEU A 7 0.15 -1.77 3.52
C LEU A 7 0.46 -2.07 2.06
N SER A 8 -0.19 -3.09 1.52
CA SER A 8 -0.17 -3.33 0.08
C SER A 8 -1.52 -3.87 -0.42
N SER A 9 -1.99 -3.31 -1.52
CA SER A 9 -3.19 -3.77 -2.23
C SER A 9 -2.87 -4.55 -3.51
N ALA A 10 -1.60 -4.55 -3.96
CA ALA A 10 -1.16 -5.20 -5.18
C ALA A 10 -0.23 -6.40 -4.97
N HIS A 11 0.59 -6.38 -3.93
CA HIS A 11 1.61 -7.40 -3.67
C HIS A 11 1.07 -8.62 -2.93
N ALA A 12 1.82 -9.72 -3.03
CA ALA A 12 1.50 -10.96 -2.31
C ALA A 12 1.93 -10.89 -0.84
N PRO A 13 1.30 -11.66 0.07
CA PRO A 13 1.65 -11.67 1.49
C PRO A 13 3.06 -12.17 1.80
N ASN A 14 3.69 -12.89 0.86
CA ASN A 14 5.07 -13.38 0.94
C ASN A 14 6.02 -12.64 -0.01
N ASP A 15 5.72 -11.39 -0.38
CA ASP A 15 6.57 -10.57 -1.24
C ASP A 15 8.00 -10.48 -0.70
N THR A 16 8.99 -10.66 -1.59
CA THR A 16 10.40 -10.73 -1.20
C THR A 16 10.90 -9.41 -0.62
N ARG A 17 10.51 -8.28 -1.19
CA ARG A 17 10.97 -6.96 -0.75
C ARG A 17 10.22 -6.51 0.50
N ILE A 18 8.90 -6.53 0.46
CA ILE A 18 8.07 -6.00 1.56
C ILE A 18 8.14 -6.95 2.76
N PHE A 19 7.73 -8.22 2.59
CA PHE A 19 7.63 -9.13 3.72
C PHE A 19 9.01 -9.62 4.19
N HIS A 20 9.81 -10.22 3.28
CA HIS A 20 11.06 -10.89 3.69
C HIS A 20 12.19 -9.92 4.04
N LYS A 21 12.29 -8.76 3.38
CA LYS A 21 13.35 -7.79 3.67
C LYS A 21 12.90 -6.72 4.66
N GLN A 22 11.82 -5.97 4.38
CA GLN A 22 11.42 -4.84 5.22
C GLN A 22 10.74 -5.30 6.51
N CYS A 23 9.57 -5.96 6.44
CA CYS A 23 8.81 -6.36 7.62
C CYS A 23 9.61 -7.28 8.56
N ALA A 24 10.25 -8.32 8.03
CA ALA A 24 11.02 -9.26 8.83
C ALA A 24 12.25 -8.62 9.48
N SER A 25 12.91 -7.65 8.82
CA SER A 25 14.03 -6.93 9.40
C SER A 25 13.60 -6.01 10.55
N LEU A 26 12.47 -5.30 10.40
CA LEU A 26 11.91 -4.48 11.47
C LEU A 26 11.46 -5.32 12.66
N ALA A 27 10.82 -6.47 12.42
CA ALA A 27 10.45 -7.39 13.49
C ALA A 27 11.69 -7.91 14.26
N LYS A 28 12.76 -8.27 13.52
CA LYS A 28 14.05 -8.67 14.11
C LYS A 28 14.70 -7.53 14.90
N ALA A 29 14.50 -6.28 14.49
CA ALA A 29 15.00 -5.10 15.21
C ALA A 29 14.16 -4.71 16.45
N GLY A 30 13.10 -5.46 16.76
CA GLY A 30 12.29 -5.27 17.96
C GLY A 30 11.05 -4.38 17.79
N TYR A 31 10.65 -4.09 16.55
CA TYR A 31 9.37 -3.42 16.28
C TYR A 31 8.22 -4.43 16.30
N GLN A 32 7.04 -3.97 16.68
CA GLN A 32 5.80 -4.74 16.47
C GLN A 32 5.30 -4.48 15.06
N VAL A 33 5.46 -5.47 14.18
CA VAL A 33 5.19 -5.30 12.75
C VAL A 33 3.93 -6.03 12.31
N SER A 34 3.05 -5.30 11.63
CA SER A 34 1.89 -5.85 10.94
C SER A 34 2.03 -5.60 9.43
N PHE A 35 1.63 -6.55 8.61
CA PHE A 35 1.55 -6.42 7.17
C PHE A 35 0.11 -6.67 6.73
N VAL A 36 -0.59 -5.62 6.32
CA VAL A 36 -1.96 -5.70 5.81
C VAL A 36 -1.93 -5.77 4.30
N VAL A 37 -2.45 -6.85 3.76
CA VAL A 37 -2.39 -7.15 2.34
C VAL A 37 -3.69 -7.81 1.88
N LYS A 38 -4.03 -7.71 0.60
CA LYS A 38 -5.20 -8.41 0.07
C LYS A 38 -4.97 -9.93 0.04
N ALA A 39 -6.01 -10.70 0.35
CA ALA A 39 -6.00 -12.14 0.21
C ALA A 39 -5.98 -12.55 -1.27
N LYS A 40 -5.36 -13.69 -1.57
CA LYS A 40 -5.37 -14.29 -2.90
C LYS A 40 -6.77 -14.85 -3.24
N ASP A 41 -7.38 -15.46 -2.26
CA ASP A 41 -8.71 -16.13 -2.33
C ASP A 41 -9.43 -16.03 -0.98
N ALA A 42 -10.65 -16.47 -0.93
CA ALA A 42 -11.47 -16.42 0.28
C ALA A 42 -10.91 -17.27 1.44
N GLN A 43 -10.20 -18.35 1.12
CA GLN A 43 -9.62 -19.26 2.14
C GLN A 43 -8.36 -18.65 2.77
N SER A 44 -7.69 -17.74 2.07
CA SER A 44 -6.50 -17.04 2.57
C SER A 44 -6.82 -15.86 3.50
N VAL A 45 -8.09 -15.46 3.61
CA VAL A 45 -8.51 -14.36 4.49
C VAL A 45 -8.25 -14.72 5.95
N GLY A 46 -7.59 -13.85 6.68
CA GLY A 46 -7.30 -14.07 8.09
C GLY A 46 -6.01 -13.42 8.55
N CYS A 47 -5.58 -13.82 9.73
CA CYS A 47 -4.36 -13.32 10.35
C CYS A 47 -3.44 -14.49 10.68
N THR A 48 -2.16 -14.39 10.28
CA THR A 48 -1.13 -15.37 10.61
C THR A 48 0.11 -14.64 11.12
N THR A 49 0.91 -15.29 11.97
CA THR A 49 2.18 -14.74 12.41
C THR A 49 3.33 -15.52 11.78
N GLN A 50 4.19 -14.84 11.04
CA GLN A 50 5.35 -15.42 10.38
C GLN A 50 6.57 -14.53 10.59
N LYS A 51 7.69 -15.09 11.00
CA LYS A 51 8.96 -14.34 11.27
C LYS A 51 8.79 -13.14 12.21
N GLY A 52 7.88 -13.23 13.18
CA GLY A 52 7.57 -12.12 14.09
C GLY A 52 6.68 -11.02 13.50
N VAL A 53 6.21 -11.19 12.25
CA VAL A 53 5.33 -10.27 11.55
C VAL A 53 3.90 -10.79 11.58
N GLN A 54 2.95 -9.97 11.96
CA GLN A 54 1.53 -10.26 11.87
C GLN A 54 1.04 -9.98 10.44
N VAL A 55 0.82 -11.01 9.66
CA VAL A 55 0.30 -10.90 8.29
C VAL A 55 -1.22 -10.97 8.31
N ILE A 56 -1.87 -9.89 7.92
CA ILE A 56 -3.32 -9.76 7.91
C ILE A 56 -3.80 -9.69 6.45
N GLN A 57 -4.51 -10.72 6.02
CA GLN A 57 -5.04 -10.82 4.67
C GLN A 57 -6.51 -10.44 4.65
N VAL A 58 -6.85 -9.38 3.90
CA VAL A 58 -8.21 -8.87 3.79
C VAL A 58 -8.91 -9.38 2.54
N PRO A 59 -10.24 -9.64 2.60
CA PRO A 59 -10.99 -10.07 1.44
C PRO A 59 -11.06 -8.95 0.40
N VAL A 60 -11.08 -9.33 -0.88
CA VAL A 60 -11.25 -8.40 -1.99
C VAL A 60 -12.29 -8.95 -2.95
N ASP A 61 -13.28 -8.12 -3.30
CA ASP A 61 -14.24 -8.45 -4.35
C ASP A 61 -13.52 -8.60 -5.70
N SER A 62 -13.78 -9.71 -6.38
CA SER A 62 -13.10 -10.10 -7.61
C SER A 62 -13.85 -9.75 -8.90
N SER A 63 -14.96 -9.00 -8.83
CA SER A 63 -15.88 -8.78 -9.96
C SER A 63 -15.27 -8.04 -11.16
N SER A 64 -14.30 -7.14 -10.96
CA SER A 64 -13.53 -6.51 -12.03
C SER A 64 -12.16 -6.01 -11.54
N ARG A 65 -11.19 -5.85 -12.48
CA ARG A 65 -9.84 -5.35 -12.17
C ARG A 65 -9.88 -3.97 -11.48
N PHE A 66 -10.70 -3.06 -11.98
CA PHE A 66 -10.83 -1.70 -11.45
C PHE A 66 -11.48 -1.71 -10.06
N LYS A 67 -12.56 -2.47 -9.88
CA LYS A 67 -13.20 -2.64 -8.58
C LYS A 67 -12.25 -3.28 -7.57
N ARG A 68 -11.50 -4.31 -7.96
CA ARG A 68 -10.46 -4.92 -7.10
C ARG A 68 -9.42 -3.92 -6.62
N MET A 69 -8.99 -3.02 -7.50
CA MET A 69 -8.02 -1.97 -7.14
C MET A 69 -8.61 -1.02 -6.10
N LEU A 70 -9.79 -0.44 -6.36
CA LEU A 70 -10.42 0.54 -5.47
C LEU A 70 -10.90 -0.07 -4.14
N PHE A 71 -11.62 -1.19 -4.19
CA PHE A 71 -12.13 -1.85 -2.99
C PHE A 71 -11.02 -2.53 -2.20
N GLY A 72 -10.00 -3.07 -2.88
CA GLY A 72 -8.81 -3.63 -2.25
C GLY A 72 -8.05 -2.59 -1.43
N ALA A 73 -7.77 -1.44 -2.02
CA ALA A 73 -7.11 -0.33 -1.32
C ALA A 73 -7.94 0.15 -0.12
N LYS A 74 -9.26 0.26 -0.28
CA LYS A 74 -10.18 0.63 0.81
C LYS A 74 -10.18 -0.42 1.94
N ALA A 75 -10.26 -1.71 1.62
CA ALA A 75 -10.28 -2.79 2.60
C ALA A 75 -8.96 -2.86 3.39
N VAL A 76 -7.81 -2.73 2.70
CA VAL A 76 -6.50 -2.64 3.32
C VAL A 76 -6.41 -1.45 4.28
N TYR A 77 -6.87 -0.27 3.85
CA TYR A 77 -6.89 0.91 4.70
C TYR A 77 -7.78 0.75 5.93
N GLN A 78 -9.00 0.21 5.76
CA GLN A 78 -9.91 -0.02 6.89
C GLN A 78 -9.30 -0.96 7.93
N LYS A 79 -8.66 -2.03 7.47
CA LYS A 79 -7.97 -2.98 8.35
C LYS A 79 -6.74 -2.38 9.02
N ALA A 80 -6.01 -1.53 8.30
CA ALA A 80 -4.89 -0.79 8.86
C ALA A 80 -5.30 0.14 10.02
N LEU A 81 -6.47 0.77 9.95
CA LEU A 81 -7.00 1.58 11.06
C LEU A 81 -7.24 0.75 12.32
N GLU A 82 -7.68 -0.51 12.18
CA GLU A 82 -7.88 -1.42 13.33
C GLU A 82 -6.55 -1.82 13.99
N VAL A 83 -5.45 -1.89 13.21
CA VAL A 83 -4.10 -2.17 13.74
C VAL A 83 -3.63 -1.05 14.65
N ASP A 84 -4.03 0.17 14.38
CA ASP A 84 -3.69 1.39 15.12
C ASP A 84 -2.17 1.50 15.38
N ALA A 85 -1.40 1.49 14.29
CA ALA A 85 0.05 1.61 14.34
C ALA A 85 0.51 3.06 14.56
N ASP A 86 1.77 3.22 14.97
CA ASP A 86 2.44 4.52 15.11
C ASP A 86 2.96 5.00 13.76
N ILE A 87 3.47 4.05 12.95
CA ILE A 87 4.08 4.28 11.63
C ILE A 87 3.36 3.41 10.61
N TYR A 88 3.00 4.01 9.49
CA TYR A 88 2.42 3.32 8.34
C TYR A 88 3.33 3.48 7.12
N GLU A 89 3.64 2.38 6.45
CA GLU A 89 4.37 2.37 5.19
C GLU A 89 3.50 1.71 4.12
N PHE A 90 3.23 2.39 3.02
CA PHE A 90 2.44 1.83 1.93
C PHE A 90 3.25 1.78 0.62
N HIS A 91 2.93 0.80 -0.23
CA HIS A 91 3.76 0.40 -1.37
C HIS A 91 3.09 0.63 -2.74
N ASP A 92 1.80 0.93 -2.76
CA ASP A 92 1.04 1.01 -3.99
C ASP A 92 0.40 2.38 -4.18
N PRO A 93 0.38 2.94 -5.41
CA PRO A 93 -0.12 4.30 -5.67
C PRO A 93 -1.61 4.46 -5.41
N GLU A 94 -2.42 3.41 -5.51
CA GLU A 94 -3.82 3.45 -5.16
C GLU A 94 -4.07 3.65 -3.67
N LEU A 95 -3.03 3.50 -2.83
CA LEU A 95 -3.07 3.79 -1.40
C LEU A 95 -2.74 5.25 -1.06
N LEU A 96 -2.27 6.07 -2.01
CA LEU A 96 -1.95 7.49 -1.80
C LEU A 96 -3.07 8.28 -1.09
N PRO A 97 -4.36 8.21 -1.50
CA PRO A 97 -5.41 8.95 -0.80
C PRO A 97 -5.62 8.47 0.64
N TYR A 98 -5.31 7.21 0.93
CA TYR A 98 -5.43 6.65 2.27
C TYR A 98 -4.20 6.98 3.13
N GLY A 99 -2.99 7.02 2.54
CA GLY A 99 -1.80 7.54 3.19
C GLY A 99 -2.00 8.98 3.67
N LEU A 100 -2.57 9.84 2.80
CA LEU A 100 -2.92 11.21 3.16
C LEU A 100 -3.95 11.27 4.31
N LYS A 101 -4.94 10.36 4.35
CA LYS A 101 -5.91 10.29 5.44
C LYS A 101 -5.26 9.88 6.77
N LEU A 102 -4.27 8.97 6.73
CA LEU A 102 -3.51 8.58 7.92
C LEU A 102 -2.64 9.74 8.43
N ALA A 103 -1.95 10.46 7.54
CA ALA A 103 -1.16 11.64 7.89
C ALA A 103 -2.04 12.73 8.54
N LYS A 104 -3.23 13.00 8.00
CA LYS A 104 -4.21 13.93 8.59
C LYS A 104 -4.76 13.48 9.96
N LYS A 105 -4.63 12.21 10.31
CA LYS A 105 -4.93 11.68 11.64
C LYS A 105 -3.75 11.75 12.61
N GLY A 106 -2.64 12.38 12.21
CA GLY A 106 -1.43 12.53 13.02
C GLY A 106 -0.55 11.29 13.07
N LYS A 107 -0.76 10.31 12.19
CA LYS A 107 0.10 9.13 12.07
C LYS A 107 1.35 9.45 11.26
N LYS A 108 2.46 8.78 11.54
CA LYS A 108 3.66 8.83 10.71
C LYS A 108 3.44 7.96 9.48
N VAL A 109 3.65 8.54 8.29
CA VAL A 109 3.33 7.87 7.03
C VAL A 109 4.48 7.96 6.05
N ILE A 110 4.87 6.81 5.51
CA ILE A 110 5.94 6.63 4.54
C ILE A 110 5.33 6.05 3.25
N PHE A 111 5.68 6.60 2.11
CA PHE A 111 5.38 6.02 0.81
C PHE A 111 6.64 5.41 0.19
N ASP A 112 6.71 4.10 0.11
CA ASP A 112 7.78 3.39 -0.60
C ASP A 112 7.45 3.35 -2.11
N SER A 113 7.84 4.42 -2.81
CA SER A 113 7.68 4.55 -4.26
C SER A 113 8.83 3.84 -4.97
N HIS A 114 8.59 2.66 -5.48
CA HIS A 114 9.60 1.86 -6.19
C HIS A 114 9.34 1.71 -7.68
N GLU A 115 8.28 2.35 -8.20
CA GLU A 115 7.91 2.33 -9.62
C GLU A 115 7.61 3.75 -10.12
N ASP A 116 8.04 4.06 -11.33
CA ASP A 116 7.71 5.32 -12.02
C ASP A 116 6.36 5.18 -12.75
N TYR A 117 5.26 5.33 -12.01
CA TYR A 117 3.91 5.26 -12.57
C TYR A 117 3.63 6.28 -13.69
N PRO A 118 4.08 7.55 -13.60
CA PRO A 118 3.98 8.48 -14.71
C PRO A 118 4.56 7.93 -16.02
N THR A 119 5.73 7.31 -15.96
CA THR A 119 6.35 6.68 -17.14
C THR A 119 5.59 5.44 -17.58
N GLN A 120 5.15 4.59 -16.67
CA GLN A 120 4.32 3.43 -17.00
C GLN A 120 3.00 3.80 -17.70
N ILE A 121 2.38 4.94 -17.36
CA ILE A 121 1.19 5.44 -18.05
C ILE A 121 1.53 5.78 -19.51
N MET A 122 2.71 6.34 -19.77
CA MET A 122 3.17 6.66 -21.12
C MET A 122 3.38 5.44 -22.00
N GLU A 123 3.67 4.27 -21.42
CA GLU A 123 3.87 2.99 -22.11
C GLU A 123 2.56 2.27 -22.47
N LYS A 124 1.40 2.73 -21.97
CA LYS A 124 0.09 2.11 -22.22
C LYS A 124 -0.42 2.42 -23.63
N GLU A 125 -0.05 1.61 -24.62
CA GLU A 125 -0.40 1.82 -26.04
C GLU A 125 -1.90 1.89 -26.33
N TRP A 126 -2.72 1.25 -25.50
CA TRP A 126 -4.19 1.27 -25.60
C TRP A 126 -4.83 2.62 -25.20
N ILE A 127 -4.06 3.55 -24.63
CA ILE A 127 -4.50 4.92 -24.32
C ILE A 127 -3.98 5.86 -25.43
N PRO A 128 -4.81 6.72 -26.04
CA PRO A 128 -4.34 7.72 -27.01
C PRO A 128 -3.22 8.61 -26.44
N THR A 129 -2.20 8.89 -27.24
CA THR A 129 -0.96 9.57 -26.79
C THR A 129 -1.21 10.89 -26.05
N LEU A 130 -2.18 11.71 -26.52
CA LEU A 130 -2.51 12.97 -25.85
C LEU A 130 -3.08 12.73 -24.45
N LEU A 131 -3.97 11.72 -24.32
CA LEU A 131 -4.55 11.34 -23.04
C LEU A 131 -3.49 10.76 -22.08
N ARG A 132 -2.52 9.98 -22.56
CA ARG A 132 -1.41 9.48 -21.74
C ARG A 132 -0.65 10.64 -21.10
N ARG A 133 -0.30 11.66 -21.89
CA ARG A 133 0.42 12.85 -21.39
C ARG A 133 -0.39 13.59 -20.33
N MET A 134 -1.68 13.80 -20.57
CA MET A 134 -2.57 14.46 -19.61
C MET A 134 -2.70 13.66 -18.31
N ILE A 135 -2.96 12.35 -18.39
CA ILE A 135 -3.11 11.46 -17.25
C ILE A 135 -1.81 11.36 -16.47
N SER A 136 -0.67 11.17 -17.15
CA SER A 136 0.66 11.10 -16.52
C SER A 136 1.00 12.41 -15.78
N SER A 137 0.74 13.57 -16.40
CA SER A 137 0.98 14.86 -15.77
C SER A 137 0.07 15.12 -14.57
N ALA A 138 -1.22 14.78 -14.70
CA ALA A 138 -2.19 14.91 -13.62
C ALA A 138 -1.83 13.98 -12.44
N TYR A 139 -1.45 12.73 -12.73
CA TYR A 139 -1.00 11.78 -11.71
C TYR A 139 0.27 12.29 -11.00
N ARG A 140 1.27 12.76 -11.73
CA ARG A 140 2.51 13.33 -11.16
C ARG A 140 2.22 14.52 -10.25
N ALA A 141 1.35 15.43 -10.67
CA ALA A 141 0.95 16.57 -9.84
C ALA A 141 0.23 16.12 -8.56
N TYR A 142 -0.67 15.14 -8.67
CA TYR A 142 -1.38 14.57 -7.54
C TYR A 142 -0.44 13.85 -6.58
N GLU A 143 0.42 12.96 -7.08
CA GLU A 143 1.42 12.26 -6.27
C GLU A 143 2.32 13.27 -5.53
N THR A 144 2.87 14.25 -6.25
CA THR A 144 3.70 15.32 -5.66
C THR A 144 2.95 16.08 -4.56
N HIS A 145 1.66 16.36 -4.76
CA HIS A 145 0.84 17.03 -3.75
C HIS A 145 0.67 16.17 -2.50
N VAL A 146 0.44 14.88 -2.66
CA VAL A 146 0.24 13.95 -1.53
C VAL A 146 1.55 13.73 -0.78
N VAL A 147 2.64 13.40 -1.48
CA VAL A 147 3.91 13.05 -0.83
C VAL A 147 4.52 14.19 -0.02
N LYS A 148 4.28 15.45 -0.41
CA LYS A 148 4.67 16.62 0.39
C LYS A 148 3.99 16.71 1.77
N GLN A 149 2.94 15.95 2.00
CA GLN A 149 2.19 15.90 3.25
C GLN A 149 2.49 14.64 4.07
N LEU A 150 3.36 13.76 3.57
CA LEU A 150 3.83 12.56 4.23
C LEU A 150 5.14 12.83 4.97
N ASP A 151 5.52 11.92 5.87
CA ASP A 151 6.76 12.05 6.65
C ASP A 151 8.00 11.64 5.85
N ALA A 152 7.86 10.69 4.91
CA ALA A 152 8.93 10.26 4.01
C ALA A 152 8.39 9.63 2.71
N VAL A 153 9.27 9.58 1.68
CA VAL A 153 9.07 8.89 0.40
C VAL A 153 10.35 8.14 0.04
#